data_87593f8b9f85d4b125d5c22b22bcc736
#
_entry.id   87593f8b9f85d4b125d5c22b22bcc736
#
_cell.length_a   1.000
_cell.length_b   1.000
_cell.length_c   1.000
_cell.angle_alpha   90.00
_cell.angle_beta   90.00
_cell.angle_gamma   90.00
#
_symmetry.space_group_name_H-M   'P 1'
#
loop_
_entity.id
_entity.type
_entity.pdbx_description
1 polymer ?
#
loop_
_entity_poly.entity_id
_entity_poly.type
_entity_poly.pdbx_seq_one_letter_code
_entity_poly.pdbx_strand_id
1 'polypeptide(L)'
;DVYKRQAYITAVGGEGALRHHLLDMGLTPGTEVTLQKIAPMGDPVQMKVRGYELTLRLSEAQKIDVDHVHEKEAEAPKQNVRYESIEHPGVGELGQADPTHVHDEKTAVPKGGKLTFALAGNQNCGKTTLFNQLTGANQHVGNFPGVTVDRKDGTIRNHPEATVTDLPGIYSLSPYSSEEIVTREFLIEGKPSGIINIVDASNLERNLCLTMQLMELGIPMVLALNMMDEVRANGGTIRVNELEQILGIPVVPISAAKNEGIDELVSHAMHVARYHEPPGRIDFCPDSKDDKDPVGAVHRCIHAVAHMIENDAKEADLPVRFAATKLIEKDTPIDCLLYTS
;
A
#
# COMPACT_ATOMS: atom_id res chain seq x y z
N ASP A 1 -28.56 18.07 15.94
CA ASP A 1 -28.09 17.13 14.93
C ASP A 1 -26.73 16.59 15.32
N VAL A 2 -26.61 15.30 15.61
CA VAL A 2 -25.33 14.65 15.97
C VAL A 2 -24.47 14.46 14.71
N TYR A 3 -25.06 14.52 13.53
CA TYR A 3 -24.42 14.32 12.24
C TYR A 3 -23.67 15.59 11.80
N LYS A 4 -22.50 15.41 11.17
CA LYS A 4 -21.57 16.44 10.69
C LYS A 4 -20.80 17.21 11.78
N ARG A 5 -20.69 16.69 12.99
CA ARG A 5 -19.78 17.23 13.97
C ARG A 5 -18.35 16.80 13.67
N GLN A 6 -17.46 17.75 13.80
CA GLN A 6 -16.01 17.54 13.70
C GLN A 6 -15.40 17.49 15.08
N ALA A 7 -14.37 16.68 15.26
CA ALA A 7 -13.62 16.56 16.50
C ALA A 7 -12.17 16.18 16.18
N TYR A 8 -11.28 16.40 17.12
CA TYR A 8 -9.88 15.95 17.01
C TYR A 8 -9.65 14.74 17.88
N ILE A 9 -8.95 13.73 17.34
CA ILE A 9 -8.54 12.55 18.10
C ILE A 9 -7.48 12.98 19.11
N THR A 10 -7.68 12.66 20.37
CA THR A 10 -6.72 12.91 21.47
C THR A 10 -5.95 11.66 21.82
N ALA A 11 -6.61 10.51 21.81
CA ALA A 11 -5.96 9.24 22.07
C ALA A 11 -6.66 8.10 21.32
N VAL A 12 -5.89 7.07 21.00
CA VAL A 12 -6.39 5.80 20.45
C VAL A 12 -6.09 4.72 21.47
N GLY A 13 -7.15 4.21 22.07
CA GLY A 13 -7.11 3.12 23.03
C GLY A 13 -7.03 1.76 22.36
N GLY A 14 -7.16 0.71 23.15
CA GLY A 14 -6.95 -0.67 22.73
C GLY A 14 -5.51 -1.12 22.96
N GLU A 15 -5.28 -2.41 22.82
CA GLU A 15 -3.97 -3.03 23.01
C GLU A 15 -3.64 -3.91 21.80
N GLY A 16 -2.34 -4.11 21.55
CA GLY A 16 -1.84 -5.01 20.50
C GLY A 16 -2.38 -4.69 19.11
N ALA A 17 -2.83 -5.72 18.40
CA ALA A 17 -3.23 -5.66 17.00
C ALA A 17 -4.37 -4.67 16.72
N LEU A 18 -5.36 -4.54 17.61
CA LEU A 18 -6.47 -3.61 17.43
C LEU A 18 -5.98 -2.15 17.38
N ARG A 19 -5.10 -1.77 18.31
CA ARG A 19 -4.56 -0.41 18.34
C ARG A 19 -3.74 -0.10 17.10
N HIS A 20 -2.89 -1.03 16.66
CA HIS A 20 -2.13 -0.88 15.42
C HIS A 20 -3.05 -0.71 14.22
N HIS A 21 -4.07 -1.57 14.09
CA HIS A 21 -5.04 -1.48 13.01
C HIS A 21 -5.76 -0.12 12.95
N LEU A 22 -6.18 0.44 14.10
CA LEU A 22 -6.79 1.77 14.15
C LEU A 22 -5.80 2.87 13.70
N LEU A 23 -4.54 2.78 14.14
CA LEU A 23 -3.49 3.72 13.72
C LEU A 23 -3.18 3.60 12.22
N ASP A 24 -3.10 2.38 11.69
CA ASP A 24 -2.87 2.09 10.25
C ASP A 24 -4.01 2.63 9.38
N MET A 25 -5.23 2.65 9.91
CA MET A 25 -6.35 3.33 9.27
C MET A 25 -6.28 4.87 9.35
N GLY A 26 -5.18 5.43 9.85
CA GLY A 26 -4.96 6.88 9.92
C GLY A 26 -5.67 7.58 11.09
N LEU A 27 -6.17 6.83 12.06
CA LEU A 27 -6.76 7.36 13.29
C LEU A 27 -5.66 7.69 14.29
N THR A 28 -4.91 8.77 14.06
CA THR A 28 -3.79 9.17 14.92
C THR A 28 -4.16 10.39 15.77
N PRO A 29 -3.56 10.55 16.98
CA PRO A 29 -3.76 11.76 17.76
C PRO A 29 -3.49 13.03 16.95
N GLY A 30 -4.37 14.04 17.11
CA GLY A 30 -4.34 15.28 16.31
C GLY A 30 -5.08 15.19 14.98
N THR A 31 -5.54 14.01 14.54
CA THR A 31 -6.33 13.88 13.33
C THR A 31 -7.75 14.36 13.53
N GLU A 32 -8.24 15.17 12.58
CA GLU A 32 -9.64 15.60 12.53
C GLU A 32 -10.53 14.48 12.00
N VAL A 33 -11.63 14.24 12.69
CA VAL A 33 -12.66 13.26 12.31
C VAL A 33 -14.02 13.93 12.21
N THR A 34 -14.81 13.53 11.24
CA THR A 34 -16.20 14.00 11.08
C THR A 34 -17.15 12.82 11.13
N LEU A 35 -18.08 12.81 12.08
CA LEU A 35 -19.12 11.78 12.14
C LEU A 35 -20.11 12.00 11.00
N GLN A 36 -20.19 11.02 10.10
CA GLN A 36 -21.08 11.08 8.92
C GLN A 36 -22.43 10.43 9.19
N LYS A 37 -22.39 9.20 9.68
CA LYS A 37 -23.58 8.40 9.86
C LYS A 37 -23.40 7.34 10.94
N ILE A 38 -24.47 7.03 11.64
CA ILE A 38 -24.57 5.84 12.50
C ILE A 38 -25.68 4.98 11.92
N ALA A 39 -25.42 3.68 11.77
CA ALA A 39 -26.44 2.76 11.27
C ALA A 39 -27.69 2.76 12.21
N PRO A 40 -28.89 2.41 11.72
CA PRO A 40 -30.13 2.51 12.48
C PRO A 40 -30.14 1.77 13.81
N MET A 41 -29.32 0.73 13.93
CA MET A 41 -29.15 -0.04 15.19
C MET A 41 -27.95 0.38 16.03
N GLY A 42 -27.30 1.50 15.68
CA GLY A 42 -26.13 2.03 16.39
C GLY A 42 -24.77 1.48 15.92
N ASP A 43 -24.73 0.46 15.09
CA ASP A 43 -23.52 -0.20 14.58
C ASP A 43 -23.73 -0.62 13.11
N PRO A 44 -22.80 -0.33 12.19
CA PRO A 44 -21.53 0.38 12.38
C PRO A 44 -21.63 1.92 12.40
N VAL A 45 -20.52 2.56 12.75
CA VAL A 45 -20.33 4.01 12.71
C VAL A 45 -19.52 4.38 11.47
N GLN A 46 -20.04 5.31 10.67
CA GLN A 46 -19.35 5.85 9.51
C GLN A 46 -18.81 7.24 9.83
N MET A 47 -17.53 7.43 9.64
CA MET A 47 -16.84 8.70 9.86
C MET A 47 -15.98 9.08 8.68
N LYS A 48 -15.71 10.36 8.52
CA LYS A 48 -14.73 10.88 7.57
C LYS A 48 -13.45 11.24 8.30
N VAL A 49 -12.33 10.75 7.79
CA VAL A 49 -11.00 10.92 8.35
C VAL A 49 -10.07 11.33 7.20
N ARG A 50 -9.34 12.44 7.33
CA ARG A 50 -8.38 12.90 6.31
C ARG A 50 -8.91 12.87 4.86
N GLY A 51 -10.21 13.15 4.67
CA GLY A 51 -10.83 13.21 3.34
C GLY A 51 -11.52 11.92 2.86
N TYR A 52 -11.35 10.78 3.50
CA TYR A 52 -11.99 9.51 3.13
C TYR A 52 -13.03 9.05 4.16
N GLU A 53 -13.91 8.14 3.74
CA GLU A 53 -14.93 7.54 4.58
C GLU A 53 -14.41 6.23 5.20
N LEU A 54 -14.53 6.13 6.50
CA LEU A 54 -14.16 4.96 7.28
C LEU A 54 -15.38 4.44 8.02
N THR A 55 -15.58 3.13 7.97
CA THR A 55 -16.64 2.46 8.71
C THR A 55 -16.02 1.59 9.80
N LEU A 56 -16.37 1.84 11.05
CA LEU A 56 -15.92 1.10 12.22
C LEU A 56 -17.07 0.43 12.94
N ARG A 57 -16.79 -0.68 13.59
CA ARG A 57 -17.70 -1.22 14.58
C ARG A 57 -17.79 -0.26 15.78
N LEU A 58 -18.95 -0.20 16.41
CA LEU A 58 -19.14 0.66 17.59
C LEU A 58 -18.11 0.34 18.69
N SER A 59 -17.79 -0.93 18.88
CA SER A 59 -16.79 -1.40 19.86
C SER A 59 -15.37 -0.89 19.58
N GLU A 60 -15.03 -0.66 18.32
CA GLU A 60 -13.75 -0.08 17.89
C GLU A 60 -13.79 1.45 18.01
N ALA A 61 -14.87 2.06 17.54
CA ALA A 61 -15.07 3.52 17.65
C ALA A 61 -15.02 4.02 19.10
N GLN A 62 -15.52 3.23 20.06
CA GLN A 62 -15.45 3.53 21.50
C GLN A 62 -14.04 3.54 22.09
N LYS A 63 -13.02 3.09 21.35
CA LYS A 63 -11.61 3.14 21.75
C LYS A 63 -10.91 4.42 21.31
N ILE A 64 -11.62 5.32 20.63
CA ILE A 64 -11.07 6.57 20.09
C ILE A 64 -11.59 7.70 20.97
N ASP A 65 -10.68 8.34 21.72
CA ASP A 65 -11.00 9.53 22.49
C ASP A 65 -10.89 10.76 21.59
N VAL A 66 -11.88 11.63 21.64
CA VAL A 66 -11.95 12.86 20.84
C VAL A 66 -12.23 14.07 21.72
N ASP A 67 -11.73 15.22 21.30
CA ASP A 67 -11.97 16.51 21.95
C ASP A 67 -12.29 17.60 20.92
N HIS A 68 -12.63 18.80 21.41
CA HIS A 68 -12.95 19.96 20.57
C HIS A 68 -14.07 19.71 19.56
N VAL A 69 -15.18 19.10 20.00
CA VAL A 69 -16.34 18.85 19.16
C VAL A 69 -16.97 20.16 18.70
N HIS A 70 -16.96 20.41 17.38
CA HIS A 70 -17.51 21.62 16.76
C HIS A 70 -18.36 21.28 15.53
N GLU A 71 -19.15 22.22 15.05
CA GLU A 71 -19.86 22.06 13.79
C GLU A 71 -18.90 22.32 12.61
N LYS A 72 -19.08 21.56 11.51
CA LYS A 72 -18.25 21.70 10.33
C LYS A 72 -18.30 23.13 9.80
N GLU A 73 -17.17 23.84 9.81
CA GLU A 73 -17.02 25.12 9.11
C GLU A 73 -17.04 24.87 7.59
N ALA A 74 -17.62 25.81 6.84
CA ALA A 74 -17.61 25.74 5.38
C ALA A 74 -16.15 25.76 4.88
N GLU A 75 -15.73 24.73 4.19
CA GLU A 75 -14.39 24.65 3.60
C GLU A 75 -14.14 25.88 2.70
N ALA A 76 -13.10 26.65 3.00
CA ALA A 76 -12.63 27.68 2.09
C ALA A 76 -12.20 27.01 0.76
N PRO A 77 -12.51 27.61 -0.40
CA PRO A 77 -12.13 27.03 -1.68
C PRO A 77 -10.61 26.84 -1.71
N LYS A 78 -10.16 25.59 -1.87
CA LYS A 78 -8.75 25.26 -2.02
C LYS A 78 -8.22 26.00 -3.25
N GLN A 79 -7.17 26.79 -3.09
CA GLN A 79 -6.49 27.42 -4.22
C GLN A 79 -5.92 26.32 -5.11
N ASN A 80 -6.46 26.18 -6.31
CA ASN A 80 -5.97 25.26 -7.31
C ASN A 80 -4.63 25.78 -7.85
N VAL A 81 -3.53 25.26 -7.30
CA VAL A 81 -2.21 25.46 -7.88
C VAL A 81 -2.12 24.52 -9.08
N ARG A 82 -2.13 25.07 -10.30
CA ARG A 82 -1.90 24.29 -11.52
C ARG A 82 -0.38 24.09 -11.65
N TYR A 83 0.05 22.85 -11.61
CA TYR A 83 1.40 22.46 -12.02
C TYR A 83 1.36 22.05 -13.48
N GLU A 84 2.40 22.38 -14.25
CA GLU A 84 2.57 21.85 -15.61
C GLU A 84 2.76 20.33 -15.50
N SER A 85 2.01 19.55 -16.29
CA SER A 85 2.20 18.11 -16.34
C SER A 85 3.52 17.84 -17.07
N ILE A 86 4.45 17.19 -16.41
CA ILE A 86 5.66 16.66 -17.04
C ILE A 86 5.28 15.32 -17.64
N GLU A 87 5.71 15.06 -18.88
CA GLU A 87 5.48 13.78 -19.54
C GLU A 87 6.11 12.64 -18.72
N HIS A 88 5.38 11.54 -18.58
CA HIS A 88 5.86 10.39 -17.81
C HIS A 88 7.05 9.76 -18.53
N PRO A 89 8.16 9.40 -17.84
CA PRO A 89 9.28 8.70 -18.45
C PRO A 89 8.82 7.36 -19.02
N GLY A 90 9.44 6.94 -20.11
CA GLY A 90 9.13 5.66 -20.74
C GLY A 90 9.55 4.46 -19.90
N VAL A 91 9.18 3.25 -20.37
CA VAL A 91 9.52 1.98 -19.71
C VAL A 91 11.04 1.82 -19.58
N GLY A 92 11.51 1.58 -18.35
CA GLY A 92 12.93 1.34 -18.07
C GLY A 92 13.79 2.60 -17.90
N GLU A 93 13.23 3.81 -18.05
CA GLU A 93 14.00 5.04 -17.90
C GLU A 93 14.47 5.30 -16.48
N LEU A 94 13.73 4.87 -15.48
CA LEU A 94 14.16 4.93 -14.07
C LEU A 94 15.42 4.12 -13.82
N GLY A 95 15.47 2.90 -14.33
CA GLY A 95 16.64 2.03 -14.22
C GLY A 95 17.87 2.58 -14.95
N GLN A 96 17.69 3.47 -15.95
CA GLN A 96 18.80 4.12 -16.66
C GLN A 96 19.32 5.37 -15.95
N ALA A 97 18.50 6.02 -15.13
CA ALA A 97 18.88 7.21 -14.39
C ALA A 97 19.77 6.90 -13.16
N ASP A 98 19.67 5.68 -12.62
CA ASP A 98 20.51 5.23 -11.51
C ASP A 98 21.62 4.30 -12.03
N PRO A 99 22.89 4.71 -12.00
CA PRO A 99 24.01 3.88 -12.44
C PRO A 99 24.19 2.61 -11.60
N THR A 100 23.45 2.45 -10.50
CA THR A 100 23.46 1.24 -9.67
C THR A 100 22.48 0.17 -10.15
N HIS A 101 21.49 0.52 -11.00
CA HIS A 101 20.58 -0.41 -11.65
C HIS A 101 21.19 -0.95 -12.95
N VAL A 102 22.16 -1.84 -12.80
CA VAL A 102 22.68 -2.60 -13.94
C VAL A 102 21.73 -3.77 -14.18
N HIS A 103 20.98 -3.71 -15.30
CA HIS A 103 20.18 -4.84 -15.75
C HIS A 103 21.09 -6.04 -16.01
N ASP A 104 21.05 -7.05 -15.17
CA ASP A 104 21.75 -8.30 -15.44
C ASP A 104 20.88 -9.17 -16.36
N GLU A 105 21.11 -9.04 -17.67
CA GLU A 105 20.40 -9.82 -18.68
C GLU A 105 20.52 -11.34 -18.47
N LYS A 106 21.50 -11.78 -17.66
CA LYS A 106 21.72 -13.21 -17.37
C LYS A 106 20.74 -13.77 -16.35
N THR A 107 20.20 -12.90 -15.48
CA THR A 107 19.21 -13.28 -14.45
C THR A 107 17.78 -12.98 -14.88
N ALA A 108 17.59 -12.28 -15.99
CA ALA A 108 16.29 -11.92 -16.51
C ALA A 108 15.44 -13.16 -16.89
N VAL A 109 14.14 -13.11 -16.55
CA VAL A 109 13.19 -14.14 -17.00
C VAL A 109 13.12 -14.15 -18.53
N PRO A 110 13.35 -15.32 -19.21
CA PRO A 110 13.30 -15.38 -20.65
C PRO A 110 11.98 -14.87 -21.23
N LYS A 111 12.01 -14.35 -22.46
CA LYS A 111 10.78 -13.97 -23.18
C LYS A 111 9.84 -15.19 -23.26
N GLY A 112 8.61 -15.03 -22.74
CA GLY A 112 7.62 -16.11 -22.63
C GLY A 112 7.70 -16.94 -21.34
N GLY A 113 8.63 -16.65 -20.43
CA GLY A 113 8.63 -17.22 -19.07
C GLY A 113 7.40 -16.77 -18.29
N LYS A 114 6.85 -17.67 -17.48
CA LYS A 114 5.65 -17.38 -16.67
C LYS A 114 5.94 -16.30 -15.62
N LEU A 115 5.08 -15.29 -15.57
CA LEU A 115 5.09 -14.24 -14.58
C LEU A 115 3.79 -14.26 -13.79
N THR A 116 3.89 -14.07 -12.48
CA THR A 116 2.75 -14.01 -11.58
C THR A 116 2.74 -12.66 -10.87
N PHE A 117 1.60 -11.99 -10.90
CA PHE A 117 1.43 -10.68 -10.26
C PHE A 117 0.43 -10.75 -9.12
N ALA A 118 0.71 -10.04 -8.05
CA ALA A 118 -0.22 -9.74 -6.99
C ALA A 118 -0.81 -8.34 -7.20
N LEU A 119 -2.13 -8.21 -7.27
CA LEU A 119 -2.80 -6.91 -7.29
C LEU A 119 -3.16 -6.55 -5.85
N ALA A 120 -2.44 -5.60 -5.28
CA ALA A 120 -2.59 -5.15 -3.89
C ALA A 120 -3.01 -3.68 -3.81
N GLY A 121 -3.77 -3.32 -2.79
CA GLY A 121 -4.20 -1.94 -2.57
C GLY A 121 -5.27 -1.82 -1.50
N ASN A 122 -5.53 -0.60 -1.09
CA ASN A 122 -6.51 -0.31 -0.07
C ASN A 122 -7.94 -0.65 -0.53
N GLN A 123 -8.85 -0.71 0.42
CA GLN A 123 -10.27 -0.81 0.08
C GLN A 123 -10.71 0.44 -0.70
N ASN A 124 -11.59 0.25 -1.67
CA ASN A 124 -12.16 1.31 -2.52
C ASN A 124 -11.17 2.08 -3.42
N CYS A 125 -9.93 1.65 -3.56
CA CYS A 125 -8.96 2.26 -4.49
C CYS A 125 -9.20 1.92 -5.98
N GLY A 126 -10.24 1.13 -6.30
CA GLY A 126 -10.57 0.72 -7.67
C GLY A 126 -9.94 -0.60 -8.12
N LYS A 127 -9.47 -1.44 -7.18
CA LYS A 127 -8.77 -2.70 -7.42
C LYS A 127 -9.57 -3.66 -8.32
N THR A 128 -10.84 -3.94 -7.99
CA THR A 128 -11.70 -4.81 -8.80
C THR A 128 -11.92 -4.27 -10.21
N THR A 129 -12.03 -2.96 -10.37
CA THR A 129 -12.15 -2.32 -11.70
C THR A 129 -10.88 -2.55 -12.50
N LEU A 130 -9.70 -2.30 -11.92
CA LEU A 130 -8.42 -2.54 -12.56
C LEU A 130 -8.23 -4.02 -12.92
N PHE A 131 -8.56 -4.94 -11.99
CA PHE A 131 -8.49 -6.39 -12.25
C PHE A 131 -9.31 -6.80 -13.48
N ASN A 132 -10.55 -6.26 -13.59
CA ASN A 132 -11.41 -6.52 -14.74
C ASN A 132 -10.84 -5.93 -16.05
N GLN A 133 -10.19 -4.78 -16.00
CA GLN A 133 -9.50 -4.21 -17.17
C GLN A 133 -8.30 -5.05 -17.58
N LEU A 134 -7.51 -5.53 -16.63
CA LEU A 134 -6.34 -6.36 -16.89
C LEU A 134 -6.70 -7.73 -17.48
N THR A 135 -7.74 -8.39 -16.96
CA THR A 135 -8.04 -9.80 -17.26
C THR A 135 -9.21 -10.03 -18.22
N GLY A 136 -10.16 -9.11 -18.24
CA GLY A 136 -11.39 -9.29 -19.03
C GLY A 136 -12.23 -10.45 -18.55
N ALA A 137 -12.62 -11.33 -19.48
CA ALA A 137 -13.46 -12.51 -19.19
C ALA A 137 -12.67 -13.73 -18.68
N ASN A 138 -11.34 -13.68 -18.69
CA ASN A 138 -10.48 -14.80 -18.32
C ASN A 138 -10.16 -14.80 -16.83
N GLN A 139 -11.17 -15.07 -16.00
CA GLN A 139 -11.05 -15.04 -14.54
C GLN A 139 -11.42 -16.39 -13.95
N HIS A 140 -10.68 -16.80 -12.94
CA HIS A 140 -10.99 -17.91 -12.05
C HIS A 140 -11.36 -17.38 -10.67
N VAL A 141 -12.48 -17.82 -10.12
CA VAL A 141 -12.93 -17.44 -8.78
C VAL A 141 -12.89 -18.67 -7.88
N GLY A 142 -12.32 -18.51 -6.71
CA GLY A 142 -12.23 -19.54 -5.66
C GLY A 142 -12.02 -18.88 -4.30
N ASN A 143 -11.57 -19.63 -3.33
CA ASN A 143 -11.16 -19.09 -2.03
C ASN A 143 -9.67 -19.33 -1.82
N PHE A 144 -9.05 -18.49 -0.99
CA PHE A 144 -7.70 -18.77 -0.51
C PHE A 144 -7.71 -20.04 0.35
N PRO A 145 -6.64 -20.85 0.31
CA PRO A 145 -6.60 -22.11 1.05
C PRO A 145 -6.86 -21.92 2.56
N GLY A 146 -7.75 -22.71 3.14
CA GLY A 146 -7.99 -22.74 4.58
C GLY A 146 -8.85 -21.60 5.16
N VAL A 147 -9.30 -20.67 4.32
CA VAL A 147 -10.11 -19.51 4.75
C VAL A 147 -11.29 -19.24 3.82
N THR A 148 -12.24 -18.41 4.27
CA THR A 148 -13.43 -18.02 3.50
C THR A 148 -13.24 -16.73 2.70
N VAL A 149 -11.98 -16.35 2.47
CA VAL A 149 -11.63 -15.14 1.71
C VAL A 149 -11.60 -15.46 0.22
N ASP A 150 -12.29 -14.67 -0.58
CA ASP A 150 -12.37 -14.84 -2.03
C ASP A 150 -11.01 -14.62 -2.69
N ARG A 151 -10.68 -15.52 -3.62
CA ARG A 151 -9.52 -15.45 -4.50
C ARG A 151 -9.97 -15.33 -5.94
N LYS A 152 -9.41 -14.37 -6.67
CA LYS A 152 -9.63 -14.21 -8.09
C LYS A 152 -8.30 -14.19 -8.81
N ASP A 153 -8.13 -15.11 -9.73
CA ASP A 153 -6.96 -15.19 -10.59
C ASP A 153 -7.38 -14.92 -12.04
N GLY A 154 -6.54 -14.28 -12.81
CA GLY A 154 -6.80 -14.05 -14.22
C GLY A 154 -5.52 -13.91 -15.05
N THR A 155 -5.62 -14.23 -16.35
CA THR A 155 -4.55 -13.99 -17.28
C THR A 155 -4.62 -12.56 -17.80
N ILE A 156 -3.49 -11.84 -17.83
CA ILE A 156 -3.42 -10.47 -18.36
C ILE A 156 -3.66 -10.50 -19.87
N ARG A 157 -4.53 -9.60 -20.35
CA ARG A 157 -4.85 -9.49 -21.77
C ARG A 157 -3.59 -9.26 -22.59
N ASN A 158 -3.51 -9.91 -23.74
CA ASN A 158 -2.37 -9.86 -24.65
C ASN A 158 -1.05 -10.42 -24.08
N HIS A 159 -1.04 -10.91 -22.84
CA HIS A 159 0.12 -11.48 -22.16
C HIS A 159 -0.23 -12.84 -21.54
N PRO A 160 -0.35 -13.91 -22.36
CA PRO A 160 -0.75 -15.24 -21.89
C PRO A 160 0.25 -15.86 -20.90
N GLU A 161 1.48 -15.36 -20.88
CA GLU A 161 2.52 -15.74 -19.92
C GLU A 161 2.36 -15.10 -18.54
N ALA A 162 1.51 -14.07 -18.42
CA ALA A 162 1.33 -13.30 -17.21
C ALA A 162 -0.05 -13.56 -16.57
N THR A 163 -0.04 -13.90 -15.30
CA THR A 163 -1.26 -14.06 -14.46
C THR A 163 -1.26 -13.05 -13.33
N VAL A 164 -2.44 -12.58 -12.95
CA VAL A 164 -2.64 -11.67 -11.83
C VAL A 164 -3.64 -12.26 -10.85
N THR A 165 -3.31 -12.19 -9.55
CA THR A 165 -4.20 -12.55 -8.44
C THR A 165 -4.70 -11.27 -7.78
N ASP A 166 -6.03 -11.11 -7.69
CA ASP A 166 -6.67 -10.01 -6.95
C ASP A 166 -6.63 -10.35 -5.46
N LEU A 167 -5.85 -9.58 -4.69
CA LEU A 167 -5.75 -9.73 -3.26
C LEU A 167 -6.86 -8.93 -2.55
N PRO A 168 -7.29 -9.32 -1.36
CA PRO A 168 -8.21 -8.54 -0.56
C PRO A 168 -7.75 -7.08 -0.38
N GLY A 169 -8.72 -6.16 -0.24
CA GLY A 169 -8.39 -4.76 0.09
C GLY A 169 -7.99 -4.63 1.54
N ILE A 170 -6.77 -4.19 1.79
CA ILE A 170 -6.19 -4.06 3.12
C ILE A 170 -5.61 -2.66 3.33
N TYR A 171 -5.40 -2.30 4.57
CA TYR A 171 -4.76 -1.02 4.92
C TYR A 171 -3.32 -1.18 5.38
N SER A 172 -2.96 -2.35 5.87
CA SER A 172 -1.60 -2.69 6.30
C SER A 172 -1.33 -4.19 6.14
N LEU A 173 -0.08 -4.60 6.31
CA LEU A 173 0.33 -6.00 6.37
C LEU A 173 0.35 -6.53 7.82
N SER A 174 -0.28 -5.83 8.76
CA SER A 174 -0.42 -6.28 10.14
C SER A 174 -1.48 -7.39 10.24
N PRO A 175 -1.25 -8.46 11.02
CA PRO A 175 -2.13 -9.64 11.06
C PRO A 175 -3.35 -9.41 11.95
N TYR A 176 -4.22 -8.48 11.58
CA TYR A 176 -5.41 -8.16 12.35
C TYR A 176 -6.67 -8.86 11.81
N SER A 177 -6.91 -8.77 10.51
CA SER A 177 -8.05 -9.40 9.84
C SER A 177 -7.61 -10.62 9.02
N SER A 178 -8.57 -11.48 8.65
CA SER A 178 -8.32 -12.63 7.76
C SER A 178 -7.77 -12.19 6.40
N GLU A 179 -8.23 -11.04 5.91
CA GLU A 179 -7.80 -10.45 4.64
C GLU A 179 -6.34 -10.02 4.67
N GLU A 180 -5.91 -9.39 5.76
CA GLU A 180 -4.51 -8.96 5.96
C GLU A 180 -3.58 -10.16 6.11
N ILE A 181 -3.99 -11.17 6.88
CA ILE A 181 -3.24 -12.42 7.05
C ILE A 181 -3.04 -13.10 5.70
N VAL A 182 -4.12 -13.33 4.95
CA VAL A 182 -4.09 -13.99 3.64
C VAL A 182 -3.23 -13.23 2.63
N THR A 183 -3.37 -11.92 2.59
CA THR A 183 -2.56 -11.08 1.70
C THR A 183 -1.07 -11.20 2.02
N ARG A 184 -0.72 -11.14 3.30
CA ARG A 184 0.66 -11.26 3.75
C ARG A 184 1.24 -12.65 3.44
N GLU A 185 0.54 -13.71 3.76
CA GLU A 185 0.94 -15.10 3.46
C GLU A 185 1.14 -15.29 1.96
N PHE A 186 0.21 -14.79 1.13
CA PHE A 186 0.35 -14.87 -0.32
C PHE A 186 1.60 -14.15 -0.83
N LEU A 187 1.95 -12.99 -0.28
CA LEU A 187 3.13 -12.24 -0.71
C LEU A 187 4.43 -12.89 -0.24
N ILE A 188 4.47 -13.43 0.97
CA ILE A 188 5.68 -14.04 1.55
C ILE A 188 5.90 -15.46 1.00
N GLU A 189 4.88 -16.30 1.03
CA GLU A 189 4.99 -17.72 0.64
C GLU A 189 4.78 -17.92 -0.86
N GLY A 190 3.83 -17.20 -1.45
CA GLY A 190 3.50 -17.31 -2.87
C GLY A 190 4.54 -16.66 -3.80
N LYS A 191 5.38 -15.76 -3.30
CA LYS A 191 6.49 -15.10 -4.01
C LYS A 191 6.12 -14.71 -5.43
N PRO A 192 5.16 -13.82 -5.63
CA PRO A 192 4.81 -13.38 -6.98
C PRO A 192 6.01 -12.73 -7.67
N SER A 193 6.08 -12.83 -8.98
CA SER A 193 7.13 -12.20 -9.79
C SER A 193 7.11 -10.67 -9.69
N GLY A 194 5.95 -10.09 -9.35
CA GLY A 194 5.79 -8.66 -9.16
C GLY A 194 4.49 -8.29 -8.45
N ILE A 195 4.45 -7.08 -7.92
CA ILE A 195 3.27 -6.48 -7.29
C ILE A 195 2.78 -5.31 -8.15
N ILE A 196 1.50 -5.31 -8.48
CA ILE A 196 0.80 -4.14 -9.00
C ILE A 196 0.09 -3.50 -7.81
N ASN A 197 0.66 -2.45 -7.26
CA ASN A 197 0.06 -1.74 -6.14
C ASN A 197 -0.84 -0.62 -6.64
N ILE A 198 -2.14 -0.72 -6.43
CA ILE A 198 -3.11 0.30 -6.82
C ILE A 198 -3.40 1.26 -5.67
N VAL A 199 -3.30 2.55 -5.97
CA VAL A 199 -3.40 3.66 -5.03
C VAL A 199 -4.44 4.66 -5.52
N ASP A 200 -5.30 5.11 -4.63
CA ASP A 200 -6.24 6.20 -4.89
C ASP A 200 -5.49 7.55 -4.86
N ALA A 201 -5.34 8.17 -6.02
CA ALA A 201 -4.66 9.44 -6.20
C ALA A 201 -5.35 10.61 -5.46
N SER A 202 -6.64 10.51 -5.17
CA SER A 202 -7.38 11.53 -4.42
C SER A 202 -7.08 11.47 -2.91
N ASN A 203 -6.55 10.33 -2.41
CA ASN A 203 -6.23 10.08 -1.01
C ASN A 203 -4.82 9.47 -0.86
N LEU A 204 -3.83 10.06 -1.53
CA LEU A 204 -2.50 9.53 -1.71
C LEU A 204 -1.79 9.20 -0.39
N GLU A 205 -1.78 10.14 0.56
CA GLU A 205 -1.09 10.02 1.85
C GLU A 205 -1.43 8.72 2.59
N ARG A 206 -2.72 8.40 2.66
CA ARG A 206 -3.18 7.19 3.33
C ARG A 206 -2.77 5.92 2.60
N ASN A 207 -2.90 5.94 1.27
CA ASN A 207 -2.62 4.75 0.46
C ASN A 207 -1.14 4.41 0.45
N LEU A 208 -0.26 5.41 0.52
CA LEU A 208 1.19 5.21 0.56
C LEU A 208 1.67 4.46 1.80
N CYS A 209 0.92 4.44 2.91
CA CYS A 209 1.28 3.63 4.07
C CYS A 209 1.41 2.14 3.73
N LEU A 210 0.44 1.58 2.98
CA LEU A 210 0.51 0.20 2.50
C LEU A 210 1.63 0.03 1.47
N THR A 211 1.78 1.00 0.54
CA THR A 211 2.85 1.00 -0.46
C THR A 211 4.22 0.82 0.19
N MET A 212 4.50 1.58 1.25
CA MET A 212 5.76 1.50 1.98
C MET A 212 6.01 0.11 2.59
N GLN A 213 4.99 -0.51 3.16
CA GLN A 213 5.09 -1.85 3.73
C GLN A 213 5.32 -2.92 2.63
N LEU A 214 4.67 -2.77 1.47
CA LEU A 214 4.88 -3.65 0.32
C LEU A 214 6.32 -3.54 -0.22
N MET A 215 6.89 -2.34 -0.26
CA MET A 215 8.27 -2.11 -0.69
C MET A 215 9.29 -2.81 0.22
N GLU A 216 9.01 -2.92 1.53
CA GLU A 216 9.89 -3.63 2.47
C GLU A 216 10.01 -5.13 2.18
N LEU A 217 9.05 -5.72 1.45
CA LEU A 217 9.12 -7.11 1.00
C LEU A 217 10.18 -7.34 -0.10
N GLY A 218 10.66 -6.28 -0.76
CA GLY A 218 11.68 -6.37 -1.81
C GLY A 218 11.22 -7.05 -3.10
N ILE A 219 9.91 -7.29 -3.26
CA ILE A 219 9.32 -7.86 -4.48
C ILE A 219 9.25 -6.77 -5.54
N PRO A 220 9.63 -7.03 -6.82
CA PRO A 220 9.46 -6.08 -7.91
C PRO A 220 8.07 -5.47 -7.92
N MET A 221 7.96 -4.15 -8.04
CA MET A 221 6.67 -3.47 -7.84
C MET A 221 6.49 -2.30 -8.79
N VAL A 222 5.23 -2.07 -9.20
CA VAL A 222 4.77 -0.89 -9.91
C VAL A 222 3.60 -0.26 -9.15
N LEU A 223 3.56 1.06 -9.09
CA LEU A 223 2.46 1.83 -8.49
C LEU A 223 1.48 2.26 -9.58
N ALA A 224 0.25 1.76 -9.51
CA ALA A 224 -0.86 2.22 -10.33
C ALA A 224 -1.58 3.38 -9.61
N LEU A 225 -1.30 4.61 -10.02
CA LEU A 225 -1.89 5.81 -9.45
C LEU A 225 -3.26 6.05 -10.08
N ASN A 226 -4.30 5.48 -9.46
CA ASN A 226 -5.67 5.45 -9.99
C ASN A 226 -6.50 6.70 -9.61
N MET A 227 -7.66 6.86 -10.25
CA MET A 227 -8.56 8.00 -10.08
C MET A 227 -7.96 9.34 -10.54
N MET A 228 -7.03 9.32 -11.47
CA MET A 228 -6.44 10.53 -12.02
C MET A 228 -7.44 11.41 -12.76
N ASP A 229 -8.52 10.84 -13.24
CA ASP A 229 -9.64 11.59 -13.81
C ASP A 229 -10.38 12.44 -12.76
N GLU A 230 -10.52 11.94 -11.53
CA GLU A 230 -11.11 12.70 -10.41
C GLU A 230 -10.16 13.81 -9.94
N VAL A 231 -8.86 13.53 -9.86
CA VAL A 231 -7.85 14.55 -9.53
C VAL A 231 -7.88 15.68 -10.55
N ARG A 232 -7.91 15.35 -11.86
CA ARG A 232 -8.01 16.34 -12.94
C ARG A 232 -9.35 17.12 -12.92
N ALA A 233 -10.46 16.42 -12.67
CA ALA A 233 -11.79 17.05 -12.58
C ALA A 233 -11.86 18.08 -11.43
N ASN A 234 -11.15 17.80 -10.32
CA ASN A 234 -11.04 18.70 -9.18
C ASN A 234 -9.95 19.79 -9.37
N GLY A 235 -9.34 19.87 -10.56
CA GLY A 235 -8.29 20.84 -10.88
C GLY A 235 -6.95 20.60 -10.20
N GLY A 236 -6.76 19.41 -9.62
CA GLY A 236 -5.50 18.98 -9.02
C GLY A 236 -4.55 18.37 -10.03
N THR A 237 -3.27 18.31 -9.68
CA THR A 237 -2.22 17.56 -10.38
C THR A 237 -1.31 16.87 -9.37
N ILE A 238 -0.68 15.77 -9.78
CA ILE A 238 0.32 15.06 -8.98
C ILE A 238 1.63 15.09 -9.76
N ARG A 239 2.73 15.34 -9.06
CA ARG A 239 4.08 15.30 -9.64
C ARG A 239 4.56 13.84 -9.70
N VAL A 240 4.08 13.13 -10.72
CA VAL A 240 4.29 11.68 -10.87
C VAL A 240 5.78 11.35 -10.90
N ASN A 241 6.58 12.07 -11.67
CA ASN A 241 8.02 11.82 -11.81
C ASN A 241 8.79 12.04 -10.48
N GLU A 242 8.40 13.05 -9.68
CA GLU A 242 9.01 13.25 -8.36
C GLU A 242 8.63 12.12 -7.40
N LEU A 243 7.37 11.66 -7.44
CA LEU A 243 6.92 10.54 -6.63
C LEU A 243 7.67 9.26 -7.01
N GLU A 244 7.86 9.01 -8.29
CA GLU A 244 8.62 7.91 -8.84
C GLU A 244 10.08 7.92 -8.38
N GLN A 245 10.74 9.09 -8.45
CA GLN A 245 12.12 9.26 -7.97
C GLN A 245 12.24 9.01 -6.46
N ILE A 246 11.28 9.48 -5.66
CA ILE A 246 11.29 9.30 -4.21
C ILE A 246 11.07 7.83 -3.83
N LEU A 247 10.12 7.16 -4.48
CA LEU A 247 9.78 5.77 -4.19
C LEU A 247 10.78 4.78 -4.81
N GLY A 248 11.47 5.17 -5.90
CA GLY A 248 12.34 4.28 -6.65
C GLY A 248 11.60 3.08 -7.26
N ILE A 249 10.35 3.29 -7.66
CA ILE A 249 9.50 2.33 -8.38
C ILE A 249 8.75 3.06 -9.48
N PRO A 250 8.40 2.42 -10.60
CA PRO A 250 7.56 3.03 -11.62
C PRO A 250 6.20 3.45 -11.06
N VAL A 251 5.78 4.68 -11.36
CA VAL A 251 4.49 5.24 -10.94
C VAL A 251 3.68 5.61 -12.17
N VAL A 252 2.67 4.82 -12.50
CA VAL A 252 1.86 4.99 -13.70
C VAL A 252 0.52 5.63 -13.36
N PRO A 253 0.23 6.83 -13.88
CA PRO A 253 -1.05 7.48 -13.71
C PRO A 253 -2.13 6.81 -14.54
N ILE A 254 -3.19 6.32 -13.91
CA ILE A 254 -4.28 5.59 -14.58
C ILE A 254 -5.66 6.12 -14.21
N SER A 255 -6.63 5.80 -15.04
CA SER A 255 -8.04 5.77 -14.69
C SER A 255 -8.62 4.41 -15.07
N ALA A 256 -8.74 3.52 -14.10
CA ALA A 256 -9.29 2.18 -14.33
C ALA A 256 -10.74 2.23 -14.83
N ALA A 257 -11.53 3.21 -14.37
CA ALA A 257 -12.91 3.42 -14.81
C ALA A 257 -13.01 3.81 -16.29
N LYS A 258 -12.02 4.54 -16.82
CA LYS A 258 -11.97 5.01 -18.22
C LYS A 258 -11.05 4.17 -19.10
N ASN A 259 -10.40 3.16 -18.53
CA ASN A 259 -9.39 2.34 -19.23
C ASN A 259 -8.21 3.17 -19.78
N GLU A 260 -7.78 4.19 -19.04
CA GLU A 260 -6.63 5.04 -19.36
C GLU A 260 -5.38 4.56 -18.64
N GLY A 261 -4.23 4.51 -19.33
CA GLY A 261 -2.91 4.16 -18.78
C GLY A 261 -2.69 2.68 -18.47
N ILE A 262 -3.62 1.78 -18.82
CA ILE A 262 -3.55 0.36 -18.43
C ILE A 262 -2.45 -0.37 -19.20
N ASP A 263 -2.29 -0.11 -20.51
CA ASP A 263 -1.25 -0.77 -21.32
C ASP A 263 0.16 -0.36 -20.87
N GLU A 264 0.32 0.92 -20.48
CA GLU A 264 1.58 1.43 -19.91
C GLU A 264 1.88 0.77 -18.58
N LEU A 265 0.87 0.67 -17.68
CA LEU A 265 0.99 -0.03 -16.40
C LEU A 265 1.45 -1.48 -16.59
N VAL A 266 0.84 -2.22 -17.54
CA VAL A 266 1.21 -3.60 -17.83
C VAL A 266 2.66 -3.66 -18.36
N SER A 267 3.05 -2.74 -19.24
CA SER A 267 4.42 -2.69 -19.79
C SER A 267 5.46 -2.51 -18.68
N HIS A 268 5.23 -1.59 -17.74
CA HIS A 268 6.11 -1.37 -16.59
C HIS A 268 6.12 -2.60 -15.65
N ALA A 269 4.95 -3.16 -15.33
CA ALA A 269 4.85 -4.36 -14.48
C ALA A 269 5.63 -5.54 -15.07
N MET A 270 5.47 -5.80 -16.38
CA MET A 270 6.20 -6.85 -17.08
C MET A 270 7.71 -6.60 -17.10
N HIS A 271 8.13 -5.34 -17.19
CA HIS A 271 9.54 -4.96 -17.19
C HIS A 271 10.18 -5.24 -15.83
N VAL A 272 9.67 -4.65 -14.75
CA VAL A 272 10.26 -4.82 -13.40
C VAL A 272 10.25 -6.28 -12.95
N ALA A 273 9.20 -7.04 -13.27
CA ALA A 273 9.13 -8.46 -12.93
C ALA A 273 10.12 -9.31 -13.74
N ARG A 274 10.33 -8.99 -15.03
CA ARG A 274 11.25 -9.72 -15.89
C ARG A 274 12.71 -9.55 -15.48
N TYR A 275 13.08 -8.33 -15.11
CA TYR A 275 14.45 -7.99 -14.73
C TYR A 275 14.70 -8.10 -13.23
N HIS A 276 13.70 -8.54 -12.44
CA HIS A 276 13.77 -8.62 -10.97
C HIS A 276 14.20 -7.32 -10.31
N GLU A 277 13.69 -6.19 -10.80
CA GLU A 277 14.03 -4.87 -10.27
C GLU A 277 13.39 -4.67 -8.89
N PRO A 278 14.19 -4.66 -7.81
CA PRO A 278 13.65 -4.45 -6.48
C PRO A 278 13.17 -3.00 -6.32
N PRO A 279 12.16 -2.75 -5.46
CA PRO A 279 11.74 -1.40 -5.14
C PRO A 279 12.89 -0.59 -4.51
N GLY A 280 12.86 0.72 -4.70
CA GLY A 280 13.79 1.64 -4.09
C GLY A 280 13.79 1.53 -2.56
N ARG A 281 14.91 1.86 -1.95
CA ARG A 281 15.05 1.88 -0.50
C ARG A 281 14.77 3.28 0.00
N ILE A 282 13.69 3.46 0.74
CA ILE A 282 13.41 4.76 1.35
C ILE A 282 13.96 4.73 2.78
N ASP A 283 15.04 5.46 2.98
CA ASP A 283 15.53 5.79 4.31
C ASP A 283 15.00 7.17 4.70
N PHE A 284 14.01 7.19 5.57
CA PHE A 284 13.48 8.44 6.15
C PHE A 284 14.42 9.09 7.17
N CYS A 285 15.63 8.56 7.28
CA CYS A 285 16.60 9.06 8.22
C CYS A 285 17.38 10.20 7.57
N PRO A 286 17.25 11.45 8.05
CA PRO A 286 18.28 12.44 7.75
C PRO A 286 19.61 11.88 8.26
N ASP A 287 20.69 12.12 7.52
CA ASP A 287 22.09 11.81 7.93
C ASP A 287 22.51 12.56 9.22
N SER A 288 21.59 12.76 10.15
CA SER A 288 21.86 13.42 11.40
C SER A 288 22.68 12.49 12.29
N LYS A 289 23.94 12.85 12.48
CA LYS A 289 24.81 12.24 13.49
C LYS A 289 24.39 12.65 14.92
N ASP A 290 23.21 13.25 15.07
CA ASP A 290 22.70 13.68 16.37
C ASP A 290 22.01 12.50 17.06
N ASP A 291 22.64 11.99 18.11
CA ASP A 291 22.09 10.88 18.93
C ASP A 291 20.77 11.22 19.63
N LYS A 292 20.36 12.49 19.62
CA LYS A 292 19.12 12.97 20.22
C LYS A 292 17.96 13.05 19.23
N ASP A 293 18.22 12.82 17.93
CA ASP A 293 17.18 12.80 16.92
C ASP A 293 16.29 11.54 17.07
N PRO A 294 14.99 11.69 17.42
CA PRO A 294 14.11 10.55 17.60
C PRO A 294 13.90 9.72 16.32
N VAL A 295 13.95 10.35 15.13
CA VAL A 295 13.82 9.66 13.84
C VAL A 295 15.06 8.80 13.60
N GLY A 296 16.27 9.32 13.85
CA GLY A 296 17.50 8.57 13.79
C GLY A 296 17.56 7.42 14.81
N ALA A 297 16.91 7.56 15.97
CA ALA A 297 16.83 6.50 16.97
C ALA A 297 16.04 5.28 16.46
N VAL A 298 14.91 5.49 15.76
CA VAL A 298 14.11 4.42 15.15
C VAL A 298 14.91 3.68 14.09
N HIS A 299 15.58 4.40 13.20
CA HIS A 299 16.44 3.80 12.17
C HIS A 299 17.54 2.93 12.79
N ARG A 300 18.28 3.48 13.78
CA ARG A 300 19.32 2.71 14.49
C ARG A 300 18.80 1.45 15.16
N CYS A 301 17.58 1.52 15.72
CA CYS A 301 16.91 0.37 16.32
C CYS A 301 16.61 -0.71 15.26
N ILE A 302 15.98 -0.34 14.15
CA ILE A 302 15.67 -1.26 13.05
C ILE A 302 16.96 -1.88 12.51
N HIS A 303 18.00 -1.09 12.30
CA HIS A 303 19.29 -1.55 11.79
C HIS A 303 19.98 -2.52 12.76
N ALA A 304 19.96 -2.23 14.07
CA ALA A 304 20.53 -3.11 15.08
C ALA A 304 19.78 -4.46 15.14
N VAL A 305 18.45 -4.43 15.13
CA VAL A 305 17.64 -5.66 15.12
C VAL A 305 17.87 -6.44 13.82
N ALA A 306 17.92 -5.78 12.67
CA ALA A 306 18.17 -6.41 11.37
C ALA A 306 19.51 -7.18 11.37
N HIS A 307 20.58 -6.60 11.94
CA HIS A 307 21.86 -7.29 12.07
C HIS A 307 21.79 -8.51 13.00
N MET A 308 21.00 -8.43 14.08
CA MET A 308 20.87 -9.55 15.01
C MET A 308 20.16 -10.75 14.42
N ILE A 309 19.16 -10.51 13.57
CA ILE A 309 18.29 -11.55 12.99
C ILE A 309 18.68 -11.94 11.55
N GLU A 310 19.77 -11.43 11.02
CA GLU A 310 20.12 -11.60 9.60
C GLU A 310 20.17 -13.07 9.16
N ASN A 311 20.71 -13.94 9.97
CA ASN A 311 20.80 -15.38 9.67
C ASN A 311 19.43 -16.05 9.78
N ASP A 312 18.70 -15.79 10.87
CA ASP A 312 17.38 -16.38 11.12
C ASP A 312 16.37 -15.94 10.04
N ALA A 313 16.42 -14.67 9.64
CA ALA A 313 15.57 -14.15 8.56
C ALA A 313 15.91 -14.80 7.20
N LYS A 314 17.20 -15.06 6.91
CA LYS A 314 17.62 -15.77 5.71
C LYS A 314 17.19 -17.23 5.73
N GLU A 315 17.25 -17.91 6.87
CA GLU A 315 16.78 -19.30 7.03
C GLU A 315 15.26 -19.38 6.86
N ALA A 316 14.52 -18.39 7.41
CA ALA A 316 13.09 -18.27 7.26
C ALA A 316 12.66 -17.73 5.88
N ASP A 317 13.62 -17.39 4.99
CA ASP A 317 13.39 -16.81 3.66
C ASP A 317 12.54 -15.51 3.71
N LEU A 318 12.79 -14.69 4.73
CA LEU A 318 12.14 -13.41 4.97
C LEU A 318 13.08 -12.23 4.64
N PRO A 319 12.56 -11.13 4.08
CA PRO A 319 13.34 -9.89 3.95
C PRO A 319 13.76 -9.38 5.33
N VAL A 320 15.07 -9.25 5.56
CA VAL A 320 15.63 -8.94 6.89
C VAL A 320 15.04 -7.66 7.51
N ARG A 321 14.89 -6.60 6.69
CA ARG A 321 14.36 -5.32 7.17
C ARG A 321 12.87 -5.44 7.54
N PHE A 322 12.07 -6.10 6.71
CA PHE A 322 10.67 -6.38 7.01
C PHE A 322 10.53 -7.15 8.32
N ALA A 323 11.30 -8.23 8.48
CA ALA A 323 11.32 -9.03 9.72
C ALA A 323 11.71 -8.19 10.94
N ALA A 324 12.75 -7.34 10.83
CA ALA A 324 13.19 -6.47 11.92
C ALA A 324 12.11 -5.43 12.30
N THR A 325 11.47 -4.80 11.33
CA THR A 325 10.37 -3.85 11.57
C THR A 325 9.21 -4.55 12.28
N LYS A 326 8.82 -5.73 11.81
CA LYS A 326 7.72 -6.52 12.40
C LYS A 326 8.01 -7.02 13.80
N LEU A 327 9.24 -7.38 14.11
CA LEU A 327 9.65 -7.73 15.48
C LEU A 327 9.54 -6.53 16.44
N ILE A 328 9.96 -5.34 16.00
CA ILE A 328 9.81 -4.11 16.80
C ILE A 328 8.33 -3.80 17.05
N GLU A 329 7.47 -4.07 16.07
CA GLU A 329 6.00 -3.95 16.17
C GLU A 329 5.37 -5.07 17.04
N LYS A 330 6.15 -6.05 17.48
CA LYS A 330 5.70 -7.24 18.24
C LYS A 330 4.73 -8.12 17.45
N ASP A 331 5.02 -8.32 16.18
CA ASP A 331 4.27 -9.19 15.28
C ASP A 331 4.55 -10.66 15.63
N THR A 332 3.65 -11.28 16.38
CA THR A 332 3.81 -12.66 16.87
C THR A 332 3.99 -13.70 15.74
N PRO A 333 3.26 -13.67 14.62
CA PRO A 333 3.50 -14.58 13.51
C PRO A 333 4.92 -14.54 12.95
N ILE A 334 5.50 -13.35 12.77
CA ILE A 334 6.89 -13.21 12.30
C ILE A 334 7.89 -13.69 13.35
N ASP A 335 7.63 -13.38 14.62
CA ASP A 335 8.43 -13.86 15.74
C ASP A 335 8.46 -15.40 15.74
N CYS A 336 7.31 -16.05 15.62
CA CYS A 336 7.22 -17.50 15.52
C CYS A 336 8.00 -18.07 14.31
N LEU A 337 7.89 -17.45 13.13
CA LEU A 337 8.60 -17.92 11.93
C LEU A 337 10.13 -17.89 12.11
N LEU A 338 10.64 -16.85 12.76
CA LEU A 338 12.08 -16.71 13.02
C LEU A 338 12.61 -17.70 14.06
N TYR A 339 11.77 -18.12 15.02
CA TYR A 339 12.18 -19.09 16.04
C TYR A 339 12.00 -20.56 15.63
N THR A 340 11.26 -20.85 14.57
CA THR A 340 10.95 -22.20 14.11
C THR A 340 11.75 -22.62 12.88
N SER A 341 12.48 -21.72 12.29
CA SER A 341 13.46 -21.96 11.22
C SER A 341 14.83 -22.20 11.83
#